data_dfa25e7734f5b4c87961768aa6d9f4d1
#
_entry.id   dfa25e7734f5b4c87961768aa6d9f4d1
#
_cell.length_a   1.000
_cell.length_b   1.000
_cell.length_c   1.000
_cell.angle_alpha   90.00
_cell.angle_beta   90.00
_cell.angle_gamma   90.00
#
_symmetry.space_group_name_H-M   'P 1'
#
loop_
_entity.id
_entity.type
_entity.pdbx_description
1 polymer ?
#
loop_
_entity_poly.entity_id
_entity_poly.type
_entity_poly.pdbx_seq_one_letter_code
_entity_poly.pdbx_strand_id
1 'polypeptide(L)'
;MPKTYQFDHLLSADGWLSPSCVTVEDDGMISAISKDPDSTAEKLSGACVPGMPNLHSHAFQRAMAGLTEIGGGTENNFWSWQKVMYDFLAALGPEDVEAIAAQLYVEMLKGGYTSVGEFHYLHHGPGGKTYSDP
;
A
#
# COMPACT_ATOMS: atom_id res chain seq x y z
N MET A 1 -25.20 -8.92 -5.56
CA MET A 1 -26.07 -7.78 -5.92
C MET A 1 -25.31 -6.50 -5.65
N PRO A 2 -25.41 -5.49 -6.54
CA PRO A 2 -24.76 -4.20 -6.32
C PRO A 2 -25.10 -3.62 -4.96
N LYS A 3 -24.13 -2.90 -4.37
CA LYS A 3 -24.31 -2.21 -3.11
C LYS A 3 -24.19 -0.71 -3.31
N THR A 4 -25.09 0.06 -2.71
CA THR A 4 -25.03 1.52 -2.73
C THR A 4 -24.63 2.03 -1.35
N TYR A 5 -23.67 2.92 -1.31
CA TYR A 5 -23.18 3.60 -0.12
C TYR A 5 -23.48 5.09 -0.22
N GLN A 6 -23.97 5.68 0.86
CA GLN A 6 -24.20 7.13 0.93
C GLN A 6 -23.17 7.75 1.88
N PHE A 7 -22.52 8.81 1.42
CA PHE A 7 -21.53 9.59 2.17
C PHE A 7 -22.02 11.03 2.40
N ASP A 8 -21.57 11.64 3.48
CA ASP A 8 -21.80 13.07 3.73
C ASP A 8 -21.09 13.91 2.68
N HIS A 9 -19.85 13.53 2.34
CA HIS A 9 -19.01 14.18 1.34
C HIS A 9 -18.27 13.15 0.51
N LEU A 10 -18.19 13.36 -0.79
CA LEU A 10 -17.40 12.55 -1.72
C LEU A 10 -16.50 13.45 -2.56
N LEU A 11 -15.21 13.15 -2.60
CA LEU A 11 -14.29 13.79 -3.55
C LEU A 11 -14.31 13.05 -4.89
N SER A 12 -14.84 13.70 -5.91
CA SER A 12 -14.83 13.24 -7.30
C SER A 12 -13.78 13.98 -8.13
N ALA A 13 -13.63 13.60 -9.40
CA ALA A 13 -12.76 14.33 -10.33
C ALA A 13 -13.19 15.79 -10.54
N ASP A 14 -14.51 16.07 -10.42
CA ASP A 14 -15.09 17.40 -10.59
C ASP A 14 -15.21 18.19 -9.28
N GLY A 15 -14.65 17.67 -8.18
CA GLY A 15 -14.68 18.30 -6.86
C GLY A 15 -15.60 17.58 -5.86
N TRP A 16 -15.93 18.28 -4.77
CA TRP A 16 -16.73 17.74 -3.69
C TRP A 16 -18.20 17.65 -4.02
N LEU A 17 -18.80 16.51 -3.74
CA LEU A 17 -20.23 16.23 -3.80
C LEU A 17 -20.77 16.03 -2.40
N SER A 18 -21.96 16.62 -2.09
CA SER A 18 -22.56 16.52 -0.75
C SER A 18 -24.09 16.71 -0.81
N PRO A 19 -24.90 15.76 -0.36
CA PRO A 19 -24.54 14.36 -0.13
C PRO A 19 -24.26 13.62 -1.44
N SER A 20 -23.78 12.38 -1.36
CA SER A 20 -23.55 11.56 -2.56
C SER A 20 -23.71 10.09 -2.30
N CYS A 21 -24.13 9.36 -3.33
CA CYS A 21 -24.21 7.91 -3.33
C CYS A 21 -23.23 7.33 -4.34
N VAL A 22 -22.61 6.22 -3.96
CA VAL A 22 -21.71 5.42 -4.83
C VAL A 22 -22.28 4.02 -4.92
N THR A 23 -22.52 3.54 -6.13
CA THR A 23 -22.95 2.16 -6.38
C THR A 23 -21.75 1.33 -6.82
N VAL A 24 -21.52 0.23 -6.11
CA VAL A 24 -20.44 -0.72 -6.35
C VAL A 24 -21.04 -2.06 -6.78
N GLU A 25 -20.60 -2.57 -7.90
CA GLU A 25 -21.01 -3.86 -8.46
C GLU A 25 -20.39 -5.03 -7.71
N ASP A 26 -20.86 -6.25 -7.98
CA ASP A 26 -20.37 -7.48 -7.35
C ASP A 26 -18.88 -7.76 -7.64
N ASP A 27 -18.36 -7.23 -8.73
CA ASP A 27 -16.95 -7.31 -9.12
C ASP A 27 -16.06 -6.22 -8.49
N GLY A 28 -16.67 -5.35 -7.66
CA GLY A 28 -15.96 -4.25 -6.99
C GLY A 28 -15.85 -2.97 -7.82
N MET A 29 -16.39 -2.95 -9.04
CA MET A 29 -16.36 -1.74 -9.88
C MET A 29 -17.42 -0.73 -9.45
N ILE A 30 -17.06 0.55 -9.48
CA ILE A 30 -18.01 1.64 -9.28
C ILE A 30 -18.80 1.84 -10.58
N SER A 31 -20.11 1.58 -10.54
CA SER A 31 -20.99 1.74 -11.71
C SER A 31 -21.70 3.10 -11.76
N ALA A 32 -21.91 3.74 -10.62
CA ALA A 32 -22.58 5.04 -10.56
C ALA A 32 -22.10 5.90 -9.38
N ILE A 33 -22.09 7.21 -9.60
CA ILE A 33 -21.98 8.24 -8.57
C ILE A 33 -23.17 9.19 -8.77
N SER A 34 -23.98 9.40 -7.73
CA SER A 34 -25.19 10.23 -7.79
C SER A 34 -25.22 11.21 -6.61
N LYS A 35 -25.85 12.36 -6.82
CA LYS A 35 -26.21 13.30 -5.75
C LYS A 35 -27.61 13.01 -5.16
N ASP A 36 -28.36 12.12 -5.81
CA ASP A 36 -29.70 11.79 -5.38
C ASP A 36 -29.64 10.85 -4.16
N PRO A 37 -30.41 11.14 -3.11
CA PRO A 37 -30.45 10.25 -1.94
C PRO A 37 -31.06 8.89 -2.32
N ASP A 38 -30.44 7.82 -1.86
CA ASP A 38 -30.99 6.46 -1.95
C ASP A 38 -31.36 5.98 -0.54
N SER A 39 -32.66 5.75 -0.31
CA SER A 39 -33.16 5.29 0.97
C SER A 39 -32.70 3.87 1.34
N THR A 40 -32.21 3.11 0.37
CA THR A 40 -31.69 1.75 0.56
C THR A 40 -30.18 1.71 0.74
N ALA A 41 -29.48 2.83 0.52
CA ALA A 41 -28.04 2.94 0.66
C ALA A 41 -27.58 2.73 2.10
N GLU A 42 -26.46 2.05 2.24
CA GLU A 42 -25.72 1.99 3.50
C GLU A 42 -25.10 3.37 3.79
N LYS A 43 -25.46 3.96 4.92
CA LYS A 43 -24.96 5.29 5.29
C LYS A 43 -23.62 5.19 6.00
N LEU A 44 -22.62 5.83 5.41
CA LEU A 44 -21.27 5.97 5.96
C LEU A 44 -21.01 7.46 6.23
N SER A 45 -20.89 7.82 7.51
CA SER A 45 -20.59 9.20 7.89
C SER A 45 -19.15 9.59 7.55
N GLY A 46 -18.97 10.87 7.22
CA GLY A 46 -17.66 11.45 6.95
C GLY A 46 -17.39 11.68 5.47
N ALA A 47 -16.12 11.88 5.14
CA ALA A 47 -15.67 12.14 3.79
C ALA A 47 -15.11 10.87 3.12
N CYS A 48 -15.63 10.58 1.94
CA CYS A 48 -15.10 9.55 1.07
C CYS A 48 -14.12 10.20 0.06
N VAL A 49 -12.93 9.66 -0.03
CA VAL A 49 -11.91 10.06 -0.99
C VAL A 49 -11.42 8.84 -1.77
N PRO A 50 -10.95 9.00 -3.02
CA PRO A 50 -10.30 7.91 -3.74
C PRO A 50 -9.10 7.38 -2.96
N GLY A 51 -8.88 6.06 -3.01
CA GLY A 51 -7.69 5.45 -2.45
C GLY A 51 -6.42 5.97 -3.15
N MET A 52 -5.35 6.12 -2.39
CA MET A 52 -4.09 6.62 -2.92
C MET A 52 -3.27 5.50 -3.58
N PRO A 53 -2.71 5.69 -4.79
CA PRO A 53 -1.69 4.80 -5.31
C PRO A 53 -0.32 5.14 -4.71
N ASN A 54 0.41 4.13 -4.25
CA ASN A 54 1.84 4.25 -3.95
C ASN A 54 2.63 3.78 -5.18
N LEU A 55 3.32 4.69 -5.84
CA LEU A 55 4.05 4.39 -7.09
C LEU A 55 5.53 4.05 -6.88
N HIS A 56 6.00 3.99 -5.64
CA HIS A 56 7.38 3.66 -5.31
C HIS A 56 7.46 2.96 -3.95
N SER A 57 7.76 1.66 -3.97
CA SER A 57 7.91 0.85 -2.77
C SER A 57 9.01 -0.19 -2.92
N HIS A 58 9.68 -0.46 -1.81
CA HIS A 58 10.65 -1.53 -1.62
C HIS A 58 10.31 -2.23 -0.31
N ALA A 59 9.34 -3.14 -0.35
CA ALA A 59 8.68 -3.69 0.83
C ALA A 59 9.64 -4.24 1.90
N PHE A 60 10.70 -4.94 1.49
CA PHE A 60 11.66 -5.52 2.41
C PHE A 60 12.34 -4.48 3.31
N GLN A 61 12.48 -3.22 2.84
CA GLN A 61 13.11 -2.15 3.62
C GLN A 61 12.30 -1.78 4.88
N ARG A 62 11.01 -2.15 4.92
CA ARG A 62 10.19 -1.96 6.14
C ARG A 62 10.80 -2.64 7.36
N ALA A 63 11.42 -3.80 7.20
CA ALA A 63 12.08 -4.51 8.30
C ALA A 63 13.44 -3.94 8.70
N MET A 64 13.98 -2.99 7.91
CA MET A 64 15.21 -2.27 8.26
C MET A 64 14.94 -1.09 9.22
N ALA A 65 13.69 -0.77 9.51
CA ALA A 65 13.34 0.31 10.43
C ALA A 65 13.97 0.09 11.80
N GLY A 66 14.67 1.11 12.31
CA GLY A 66 15.45 1.04 13.55
C GLY A 66 16.87 0.48 13.41
N LEU A 67 17.22 -0.09 12.25
CA LEU A 67 18.59 -0.61 12.01
C LEU A 67 19.48 0.41 11.28
N THR A 68 18.87 1.30 10.51
CA THR A 68 19.58 2.26 9.65
C THR A 68 19.53 3.69 10.16
N GLU A 69 18.67 3.98 11.14
CA GLU A 69 18.54 5.31 11.74
C GLU A 69 19.52 5.54 12.89
N ILE A 70 20.23 4.49 13.34
CA ILE A 70 21.20 4.60 14.43
C ILE A 70 22.51 5.13 13.85
N GLY A 71 22.70 6.44 13.92
CA GLY A 71 23.98 7.08 13.65
C GLY A 71 25.01 6.73 14.73
N GLY A 72 26.10 6.09 14.36
CA GLY A 72 27.16 5.68 15.32
C GLY A 72 28.54 5.58 14.71
N GLY A 73 28.67 5.81 13.41
CA GLY A 73 29.94 5.78 12.70
C GLY A 73 30.40 7.16 12.22
N THR A 74 31.68 7.26 11.90
CA THR A 74 32.29 8.46 11.33
C THR A 74 31.82 8.79 9.92
N GLU A 75 31.07 7.89 9.27
CA GLU A 75 30.55 8.04 7.91
C GLU A 75 29.09 7.62 7.83
N ASN A 76 28.17 8.57 8.01
CA ASN A 76 26.74 8.40 7.72
C ASN A 76 26.47 8.92 6.30
N ASN A 77 26.52 8.04 5.32
CA ASN A 77 26.28 8.40 3.92
C ASN A 77 25.50 7.28 3.21
N PHE A 78 25.12 7.52 1.96
CA PHE A 78 24.40 6.57 1.13
C PHE A 78 25.10 5.18 1.05
N TRP A 79 26.41 5.16 0.99
CA TRP A 79 27.18 3.93 0.82
C TRP A 79 27.17 3.05 2.08
N SER A 80 27.23 3.66 3.27
CA SER A 80 27.10 2.93 4.54
C SER A 80 25.70 2.36 4.70
N TRP A 81 24.66 3.12 4.35
CA TRP A 81 23.28 2.64 4.32
C TRP A 81 23.08 1.49 3.31
N GLN A 82 23.63 1.63 2.10
CA GLN A 82 23.55 0.61 1.05
C GLN A 82 24.17 -0.71 1.49
N LYS A 83 25.32 -0.64 2.19
CA LYS A 83 25.97 -1.84 2.73
C LYS A 83 25.05 -2.57 3.71
N VAL A 84 24.46 -1.85 4.66
CA VAL A 84 23.52 -2.45 5.64
C VAL A 84 22.33 -3.08 4.90
N MET A 85 21.81 -2.41 3.89
CA MET A 85 20.71 -2.93 3.07
C MET A 85 21.08 -4.26 2.41
N TYR A 86 22.24 -4.36 1.75
CA TYR A 86 22.64 -5.62 1.10
C TYR A 86 23.01 -6.73 2.09
N ASP A 87 23.63 -6.39 3.22
CA ASP A 87 23.88 -7.36 4.30
C ASP A 87 22.56 -7.92 4.85
N PHE A 88 21.53 -7.06 4.97
CA PHE A 88 20.20 -7.46 5.40
C PHE A 88 19.51 -8.35 4.34
N LEU A 89 19.55 -7.94 3.06
CA LEU A 89 19.01 -8.74 1.94
C LEU A 89 19.58 -10.15 1.88
N ALA A 90 20.89 -10.30 2.16
CA ALA A 90 21.57 -11.59 2.11
C ALA A 90 21.08 -12.58 3.21
N ALA A 91 20.38 -12.07 4.23
CA ALA A 91 19.86 -12.87 5.32
C ALA A 91 18.39 -13.25 5.14
N LEU A 92 17.65 -12.61 4.20
CA LEU A 92 16.23 -12.86 4.01
C LEU A 92 15.97 -14.07 3.13
N GLY A 93 15.01 -14.90 3.55
CA GLY A 93 14.39 -15.93 2.73
C GLY A 93 13.03 -15.48 2.15
N PRO A 94 12.42 -16.27 1.26
CA PRO A 94 11.11 -15.96 0.68
C PRO A 94 10.01 -15.75 1.72
N GLU A 95 9.99 -16.57 2.77
CA GLU A 95 9.00 -16.45 3.85
C GLU A 95 9.14 -15.15 4.64
N ASP A 96 10.37 -14.68 4.84
CA ASP A 96 10.64 -13.39 5.50
C ASP A 96 10.14 -12.24 4.63
N VAL A 97 10.41 -12.30 3.33
CA VAL A 97 9.97 -11.28 2.37
C VAL A 97 8.45 -11.21 2.31
N GLU A 98 7.76 -12.35 2.26
CA GLU A 98 6.30 -12.42 2.31
C GLU A 98 5.74 -11.76 3.57
N ALA A 99 6.28 -12.13 4.75
CA ALA A 99 5.82 -11.61 6.03
C ALA A 99 6.04 -10.09 6.16
N ILE A 100 7.21 -9.60 5.72
CA ILE A 100 7.55 -8.17 5.74
C ILE A 100 6.64 -7.39 4.78
N ALA A 101 6.46 -7.90 3.56
CA ALA A 101 5.60 -7.26 2.56
C ALA A 101 4.14 -7.22 3.02
N ALA A 102 3.61 -8.32 3.57
CA ALA A 102 2.27 -8.38 4.11
C ALA A 102 2.06 -7.33 5.22
N GLN A 103 3.02 -7.19 6.14
CA GLN A 103 2.96 -6.18 7.18
C GLN A 103 2.95 -4.75 6.60
N LEU A 104 3.83 -4.46 5.65
CA LEU A 104 3.87 -3.14 5.00
C LEU A 104 2.56 -2.83 4.29
N TYR A 105 2.00 -3.79 3.54
CA TYR A 105 0.76 -3.56 2.80
C TYR A 105 -0.44 -3.36 3.71
N VAL A 106 -0.48 -4.01 4.87
CA VAL A 106 -1.48 -3.72 5.90
C VAL A 106 -1.32 -2.29 6.44
N GLU A 107 -0.09 -1.84 6.68
CA GLU A 107 0.19 -0.47 7.10
C GLU A 107 -0.22 0.55 6.02
N MET A 108 0.06 0.26 4.75
CA MET A 108 -0.38 1.08 3.62
C MET A 108 -1.90 1.18 3.53
N LEU A 109 -2.62 0.05 3.64
CA LEU A 109 -4.10 0.06 3.66
C LEU A 109 -4.65 0.91 4.79
N LYS A 110 -4.08 0.82 6.00
CA LYS A 110 -4.44 1.69 7.13
C LYS A 110 -4.15 3.16 6.87
N GLY A 111 -3.15 3.47 6.04
CA GLY A 111 -2.80 4.81 5.58
C GLY A 111 -3.63 5.32 4.40
N GLY A 112 -4.58 4.49 3.88
CA GLY A 112 -5.44 4.86 2.75
C GLY A 112 -4.84 4.56 1.37
N TYR A 113 -3.74 3.83 1.29
CA TYR A 113 -3.21 3.35 0.02
C TYR A 113 -3.96 2.08 -0.42
N THR A 114 -4.41 2.05 -1.68
CA THR A 114 -5.21 0.94 -2.24
C THR A 114 -4.52 0.21 -3.38
N SER A 115 -3.39 0.74 -3.83
CA SER A 115 -2.54 0.11 -4.84
C SER A 115 -1.08 0.47 -4.61
N VAL A 116 -0.18 -0.39 -5.07
CA VAL A 116 1.27 -0.21 -4.91
C VAL A 116 2.00 -0.64 -6.17
N GLY A 117 2.96 0.18 -6.61
CA GLY A 117 4.01 -0.18 -7.56
C GLY A 117 5.24 -0.64 -6.77
N GLU A 118 5.38 -1.95 -6.62
CA GLU A 118 6.46 -2.54 -5.86
C GLU A 118 7.63 -2.88 -6.77
N PHE A 119 8.84 -2.54 -6.35
CA PHE A 119 10.07 -2.98 -7.00
C PHE A 119 10.84 -3.92 -6.08
N HIS A 120 10.91 -5.19 -6.45
CA HIS A 120 11.62 -6.22 -5.71
C HIS A 120 13.10 -6.28 -6.11
N TYR A 121 13.99 -6.36 -5.11
CA TYR A 121 15.42 -6.60 -5.30
C TYR A 121 15.80 -8.08 -5.24
N LEU A 122 14.91 -8.89 -4.67
CA LEU A 122 15.18 -10.27 -4.26
C LEU A 122 14.73 -11.26 -5.33
N HIS A 123 15.56 -11.44 -6.34
CA HIS A 123 15.35 -12.43 -7.41
C HIS A 123 16.23 -13.67 -7.25
N HIS A 124 17.12 -13.67 -6.24
CA HIS A 124 18.06 -14.75 -5.97
C HIS A 124 18.13 -15.03 -4.48
N GLY A 125 18.31 -16.30 -4.13
CA GLY A 125 18.55 -16.73 -2.77
C GLY A 125 19.97 -16.41 -2.27
N PRO A 126 20.26 -16.74 -1.01
CA PRO A 126 21.58 -16.56 -0.43
C PRO A 126 22.70 -17.15 -1.28
N GLY A 127 23.78 -16.37 -1.46
CA GLY A 127 24.90 -16.73 -2.31
C GLY A 127 24.63 -16.64 -3.82
N GLY A 128 23.56 -15.93 -4.25
CA GLY A 128 23.25 -15.71 -5.67
C GLY A 128 22.61 -16.91 -6.37
N LYS A 129 22.10 -17.89 -5.63
CA LYS A 129 21.40 -19.04 -6.20
C LYS A 129 20.04 -18.61 -6.77
N THR A 130 19.74 -19.03 -7.99
CA THR A 130 18.41 -18.82 -8.57
C THR A 130 17.37 -19.65 -7.81
N TYR A 131 16.20 -19.08 -7.58
CA TYR A 131 15.03 -19.85 -7.15
C TYR A 131 14.49 -20.67 -8.33
N SER A 132 13.76 -21.75 -8.03
CA SER A 132 13.05 -22.53 -9.04
C SER A 132 11.88 -21.77 -9.65
N ASP A 133 11.35 -20.82 -8.91
CA ASP A 133 10.27 -19.90 -9.27
C ASP A 133 10.68 -18.50 -8.73
N PRO A 134 11.38 -17.69 -9.56
CA PRO A 134 11.91 -16.39 -9.15
C PRO A 134 10.89 -15.26 -9.18
#